data_bee210e66c5f33cd671317a37056b054
#
_entry.id   bee210e66c5f33cd671317a37056b054
#
_cell.length_a   1.000
_cell.length_b   1.000
_cell.length_c   1.000
_cell.angle_alpha   90.00
_cell.angle_beta   90.00
_cell.angle_gamma   90.00
#
_symmetry.space_group_name_H-M   'P 1'
#
loop_
_entity.id
_entity.type
_entity.pdbx_description
1 polymer ?
#
loop_
_entity_poly.entity_id
_entity_poly.type
_entity_poly.pdbx_seq_one_letter_code
_entity_poly.pdbx_strand_id
1 'polypeptide(L)'
;MKCLLQRVTEASVTVAGDVVGEIDRGLLVLVGVEPEDAEQTVTRMAERLLRYRMFSDAEGKMNLNVAQAGGAILLVSQFTLAADTASGNRPGFSTTAPPEQASKLCDALAEALRKGDVPVETGRFGADMQVALVNDGPVTFLLDV
;
A
#
# COMPACT_ATOMS: atom_id res chain seq x y z
N MET A 1 1.38 11.56 -3.03
CA MET A 1 1.31 10.23 -2.37
C MET A 1 1.70 9.16 -3.35
N LYS A 2 2.59 8.29 -2.93
CA LYS A 2 3.05 7.15 -3.73
C LYS A 2 2.59 5.86 -3.09
N CYS A 3 2.04 4.94 -3.88
CA CYS A 3 1.70 3.60 -3.42
C CYS A 3 2.33 2.57 -4.34
N LEU A 4 3.14 1.68 -3.77
CA LEU A 4 3.66 0.52 -4.46
C LEU A 4 2.73 -0.66 -4.19
N LEU A 5 2.14 -1.20 -5.26
CA LEU A 5 1.20 -2.31 -5.22
C LEU A 5 1.88 -3.58 -5.68
N GLN A 6 1.78 -4.62 -4.90
CA GLN A 6 2.24 -5.96 -5.27
C GLN A 6 1.08 -6.94 -5.14
N ARG A 7 0.78 -7.66 -6.23
CA ARG A 7 -0.21 -8.74 -6.20
C ARG A 7 0.37 -9.92 -5.46
N VAL A 8 -0.34 -10.42 -4.46
CA VAL A 8 0.18 -11.47 -3.58
C VAL A 8 -0.76 -12.66 -3.45
N THR A 9 -0.20 -13.84 -3.21
CA THR A 9 -0.94 -15.01 -2.74
C THR A 9 -1.13 -14.97 -1.23
N GLU A 10 -0.17 -14.35 -0.52
CA GLU A 10 -0.21 -14.11 0.91
C GLU A 10 0.77 -12.99 1.27
N ALA A 11 0.49 -12.27 2.33
CA ALA A 11 1.40 -11.29 2.91
C ALA A 11 1.13 -11.09 4.40
N SER A 12 2.15 -10.72 5.15
CA SER A 12 2.02 -10.48 6.59
C SER A 12 2.99 -9.42 7.07
N VAL A 13 2.65 -8.79 8.18
CA VAL A 13 3.51 -7.88 8.93
C VAL A 13 3.69 -8.41 10.34
N THR A 14 4.95 -8.54 10.75
CA THR A 14 5.33 -8.96 12.10
C THR A 14 6.09 -7.82 12.79
N VAL A 15 5.73 -7.54 14.03
CA VAL A 15 6.38 -6.54 14.88
C VAL A 15 6.77 -7.23 16.19
N ALA A 16 8.06 -7.19 16.55
CA ALA A 16 8.58 -7.81 17.79
C ALA A 16 8.13 -9.27 17.98
N GLY A 17 8.08 -10.05 16.88
CA GLY A 17 7.68 -11.46 16.90
C GLY A 17 6.19 -11.73 16.79
N ASP A 18 5.34 -10.69 16.84
CA ASP A 18 3.89 -10.81 16.75
C ASP A 18 3.38 -10.41 15.37
N VAL A 19 2.52 -11.22 14.78
CA VAL A 19 1.83 -10.89 13.53
C VAL A 19 0.76 -9.84 13.85
N VAL A 20 0.90 -8.64 13.27
CA VAL A 20 -0.05 -7.52 13.49
C VAL A 20 -1.04 -7.34 12.35
N GLY A 21 -0.75 -7.90 11.17
CA GLY A 21 -1.65 -7.90 10.02
C GLY A 21 -1.25 -9.01 9.06
N GLU A 22 -2.23 -9.66 8.47
CA GLU A 22 -1.98 -10.67 7.44
C GLU A 22 -3.17 -10.81 6.50
N ILE A 23 -2.87 -11.15 5.27
CA ILE A 23 -3.87 -11.45 4.23
C ILE A 23 -3.46 -12.70 3.48
N ASP A 24 -4.42 -13.37 2.90
CA ASP A 24 -4.21 -14.35 1.85
C ASP A 24 -4.12 -13.62 0.49
N ARG A 25 -4.82 -14.06 -0.53
CA ARG A 25 -4.81 -13.43 -1.85
C ARG A 25 -5.23 -11.96 -1.78
N GLY A 26 -4.49 -11.09 -2.46
CA GLY A 26 -4.84 -9.68 -2.53
C GLY A 26 -3.67 -8.79 -2.94
N LEU A 27 -3.61 -7.63 -2.32
CA LEU A 27 -2.59 -6.61 -2.56
C LEU A 27 -1.82 -6.30 -1.29
N LEU A 28 -0.50 -6.33 -1.37
CA LEU A 28 0.35 -5.59 -0.44
C LEU A 28 0.53 -4.18 -1.02
N VAL A 29 0.22 -3.16 -0.22
CA VAL A 29 0.33 -1.76 -0.62
C VAL A 29 1.26 -1.04 0.34
N LEU A 30 2.41 -0.60 -0.17
CA LEU A 30 3.34 0.27 0.56
C LEU A 30 3.01 1.73 0.26
N VAL A 31 2.91 2.56 1.29
CA VAL A 31 2.47 3.97 1.16
C VAL A 31 3.56 4.92 1.59
N GLY A 32 3.95 5.80 0.69
CA GLY A 32 4.82 6.96 0.95
C GLY A 32 4.02 8.25 0.86
N VAL A 33 3.98 9.00 1.95
CA VAL A 33 3.28 10.29 2.02
C VAL A 33 4.24 11.43 1.77
N GLU A 34 3.84 12.37 0.92
CA GLU A 34 4.61 13.55 0.54
C GLU A 34 4.07 14.79 1.26
N PRO A 35 4.87 15.87 1.43
CA PRO A 35 4.46 17.03 2.24
C PRO A 35 3.17 17.73 1.79
N GLU A 36 2.89 17.73 0.47
CA GLU A 36 1.71 18.37 -0.10
C GLU A 36 0.46 17.50 -0.07
N ASP A 37 0.57 16.25 0.37
CA ASP A 37 -0.58 15.36 0.43
C ASP A 37 -1.60 15.82 1.47
N ALA A 38 -2.88 15.64 1.11
CA ALA A 38 -4.02 16.07 1.90
C ALA A 38 -5.16 15.04 1.78
N GLU A 39 -6.29 15.31 2.39
CA GLU A 39 -7.45 14.41 2.35
C GLU A 39 -7.94 14.12 0.92
N GLN A 40 -7.84 15.10 0.03
CA GLN A 40 -8.18 14.89 -1.38
C GLN A 40 -7.26 13.86 -2.04
N THR A 41 -5.97 13.88 -1.69
CA THR A 41 -5.00 12.90 -2.18
C THR A 41 -5.37 11.49 -1.72
N VAL A 42 -5.78 11.35 -0.46
CA VAL A 42 -6.24 10.08 0.11
C VAL A 42 -7.47 9.56 -0.63
N THR A 43 -8.46 10.40 -0.86
CA THR A 43 -9.68 10.01 -1.59
C THR A 43 -9.35 9.50 -3.00
N ARG A 44 -8.53 10.24 -3.74
CA ARG A 44 -8.10 9.85 -5.10
C ARG A 44 -7.28 8.55 -5.09
N MET A 45 -6.38 8.40 -4.14
CA MET A 45 -5.57 7.18 -4.04
C MET A 45 -6.43 5.97 -3.68
N ALA A 46 -7.35 6.11 -2.72
CA ALA A 46 -8.26 5.03 -2.35
C ALA A 46 -9.10 4.55 -3.55
N GLU A 47 -9.64 5.49 -4.32
CA GLU A 47 -10.39 5.14 -5.55
C GLU A 47 -9.52 4.38 -6.56
N ARG A 48 -8.29 4.83 -6.75
CA ARG A 48 -7.37 4.16 -7.68
C ARG A 48 -7.01 2.76 -7.21
N LEU A 49 -6.71 2.59 -5.93
CA LEU A 49 -6.37 1.29 -5.36
C LEU A 49 -7.51 0.28 -5.50
N LEU A 50 -8.75 0.71 -5.22
CA LEU A 50 -9.92 -0.14 -5.30
C LEU A 50 -10.30 -0.51 -6.75
N ARG A 51 -9.99 0.34 -7.72
CA ARG A 51 -10.36 0.14 -9.11
C ARG A 51 -9.25 -0.42 -9.99
N TYR A 52 -8.01 -0.43 -9.51
CA TYR A 52 -6.88 -0.84 -10.33
C TYR A 52 -6.99 -2.32 -10.71
N ARG A 53 -6.89 -2.60 -12.01
CA ARG A 53 -7.16 -3.92 -12.58
C ARG A 53 -5.88 -4.72 -12.71
N MET A 54 -5.48 -5.41 -11.66
CA MET A 54 -4.24 -6.18 -11.67
C MET A 54 -4.41 -7.67 -11.34
N PHE A 55 -5.64 -8.16 -11.40
CA PHE A 55 -5.95 -9.59 -11.27
C PHE A 55 -6.47 -10.15 -12.58
N SER A 56 -6.09 -11.40 -12.88
CA SER A 56 -6.50 -12.07 -14.12
C SER A 56 -7.98 -12.44 -14.10
N ASP A 57 -8.64 -12.20 -15.23
CA ASP A 57 -10.00 -12.70 -15.50
C ASP A 57 -9.98 -14.17 -16.01
N ALA A 58 -11.14 -14.67 -16.37
CA ALA A 58 -11.29 -16.04 -16.88
C ALA A 58 -10.54 -16.31 -18.20
N GLU A 59 -10.20 -15.24 -18.95
CA GLU A 59 -9.42 -15.31 -20.20
C GLU A 59 -7.92 -15.11 -19.97
N GLY A 60 -7.48 -14.95 -18.71
CA GLY A 60 -6.09 -14.72 -18.35
C GLY A 60 -5.63 -13.28 -18.54
N LYS A 61 -6.53 -12.34 -18.80
CA LYS A 61 -6.21 -10.92 -18.94
C LYS A 61 -6.26 -10.21 -17.60
N MET A 62 -5.32 -9.30 -17.38
CA MET A 62 -5.26 -8.46 -16.18
C MET A 62 -6.38 -7.42 -16.22
N ASN A 63 -7.56 -7.77 -15.74
CA ASN A 63 -8.79 -7.03 -15.95
C ASN A 63 -9.67 -6.89 -14.70
N LEU A 64 -9.41 -7.63 -13.63
CA LEU A 64 -10.20 -7.56 -12.40
C LEU A 64 -9.51 -6.70 -11.35
N ASN A 65 -10.30 -5.92 -10.61
CA ASN A 65 -9.81 -5.24 -9.42
C ASN A 65 -9.79 -6.17 -8.20
N VAL A 66 -9.28 -5.71 -7.08
CA VAL A 66 -9.11 -6.52 -5.85
C VAL A 66 -10.44 -7.06 -5.33
N ALA A 67 -11.52 -6.27 -5.36
CA ALA A 67 -12.84 -6.69 -4.91
C ALA A 67 -13.43 -7.78 -5.81
N GLN A 68 -13.34 -7.60 -7.13
CA GLN A 68 -13.80 -8.59 -8.12
C GLN A 68 -13.04 -9.91 -7.99
N ALA A 69 -11.76 -9.84 -7.65
CA ALA A 69 -10.92 -11.02 -7.43
C ALA A 69 -11.15 -11.71 -6.07
N GLY A 70 -11.97 -11.13 -5.20
CA GLY A 70 -12.21 -11.65 -3.85
C GLY A 70 -11.01 -11.50 -2.92
N GLY A 71 -10.14 -10.54 -3.18
CA GLY A 71 -8.91 -10.32 -2.42
C GLY A 71 -9.06 -9.36 -1.27
N ALA A 72 -7.98 -9.22 -0.49
CA ALA A 72 -7.84 -8.28 0.60
C ALA A 72 -6.68 -7.31 0.35
N ILE A 73 -6.58 -6.26 1.16
CA ILE A 73 -5.47 -5.29 1.10
C ILE A 73 -4.72 -5.31 2.43
N LEU A 74 -3.40 -5.41 2.37
CA LEU A 74 -2.51 -5.17 3.49
C LEU A 74 -1.78 -3.85 3.23
N LEU A 75 -2.13 -2.82 4.01
CA LEU A 75 -1.61 -1.46 3.86
C LEU A 75 -0.49 -1.21 4.87
N VAL A 76 0.69 -0.87 4.37
CA VAL A 76 1.89 -0.67 5.20
C VAL A 76 2.50 0.69 4.90
N SER A 77 2.74 1.49 5.94
CA SER A 77 3.46 2.75 5.79
C SER A 77 4.92 2.51 5.39
N GLN A 78 5.40 3.26 4.40
CA GLN A 78 6.75 3.16 3.86
C GLN A 78 7.23 4.56 3.48
N PHE A 79 7.70 5.34 4.46
CA PHE A 79 8.10 6.73 4.22
C PHE A 79 9.26 6.84 3.23
N THR A 80 10.17 5.86 3.21
CA THR A 80 11.31 5.85 2.30
C THR A 80 10.90 5.77 0.82
N LEU A 81 9.67 5.36 0.51
CA LEU A 81 9.15 5.37 -0.86
C LEU A 81 9.05 6.79 -1.42
N ALA A 82 8.88 7.79 -0.55
CA ALA A 82 8.84 9.21 -0.92
C ALA A 82 10.20 9.92 -0.78
N ALA A 83 11.27 9.18 -0.49
CA ALA A 83 12.60 9.74 -0.35
C ALA A 83 13.16 10.26 -1.67
N ASP A 84 14.01 11.26 -1.59
CA ASP A 84 14.78 11.76 -2.74
C ASP A 84 15.98 10.82 -2.98
N THR A 85 15.97 10.19 -4.15
CA THR A 85 17.02 9.29 -4.62
C THR A 85 17.70 9.81 -5.89
N ALA A 86 17.46 11.08 -6.26
CA ALA A 86 17.87 11.62 -7.55
C ALA A 86 19.40 11.75 -7.70
N SER A 87 20.15 11.90 -6.62
CA SER A 87 21.59 12.06 -6.67
C SER A 87 22.30 11.43 -5.48
N GLY A 88 23.55 11.04 -5.71
CA GLY A 88 24.40 10.44 -4.67
C GLY A 88 23.95 9.02 -4.28
N ASN A 89 24.49 8.55 -3.16
CA ASN A 89 24.28 7.17 -2.67
C ASN A 89 23.59 7.11 -1.29
N ARG A 90 23.05 8.23 -0.84
CA ARG A 90 22.28 8.32 0.41
C ARG A 90 20.90 8.85 0.10
N PRO A 91 19.84 8.27 0.67
CA PRO A 91 18.50 8.83 0.50
C PRO A 91 18.37 10.17 1.21
N GLY A 92 17.65 11.10 0.60
CA GLY A 92 17.24 12.36 1.25
C GLY A 92 15.79 12.27 1.72
N PHE A 93 15.47 12.88 2.84
CA PHE A 93 14.12 12.78 3.42
C PHE A 93 13.35 14.12 3.42
N SER A 94 13.86 15.14 2.70
CA SER A 94 13.17 16.42 2.55
C SER A 94 11.88 16.34 1.75
N THR A 95 11.73 15.28 0.96
CA THR A 95 10.56 15.01 0.11
C THR A 95 9.53 14.10 0.78
N THR A 96 9.75 13.72 2.03
CA THR A 96 8.81 12.92 2.82
C THR A 96 7.98 13.80 3.75
N ALA A 97 6.71 13.47 3.97
CA ALA A 97 5.88 14.17 4.93
C ALA A 97 6.39 13.97 6.37
N PRO A 98 6.16 14.94 7.28
CA PRO A 98 6.43 14.74 8.69
C PRO A 98 5.67 13.50 9.23
N PRO A 99 6.24 12.78 10.21
CA PRO A 99 5.62 11.54 10.71
C PRO A 99 4.18 11.68 11.17
N GLU A 100 3.83 12.78 11.83
CA GLU A 100 2.46 13.01 12.31
C GLU A 100 1.46 13.13 11.16
N GLN A 101 1.80 13.90 10.13
CA GLN A 101 0.99 14.03 8.91
C GLN A 101 0.87 12.67 8.19
N ALA A 102 1.98 11.97 8.04
CA ALA A 102 2.01 10.68 7.36
C ALA A 102 1.15 9.65 8.08
N SER A 103 1.23 9.57 9.41
CA SER A 103 0.42 8.66 10.21
C SER A 103 -1.08 8.94 10.03
N LYS A 104 -1.46 10.20 10.12
CA LYS A 104 -2.87 10.61 9.94
C LYS A 104 -3.41 10.26 8.55
N LEU A 105 -2.63 10.51 7.50
CA LEU A 105 -3.08 10.23 6.13
C LEU A 105 -3.06 8.72 5.81
N CYS A 106 -2.16 7.95 6.39
CA CYS A 106 -2.18 6.49 6.28
C CYS A 106 -3.44 5.90 6.93
N ASP A 107 -3.80 6.38 8.13
CA ASP A 107 -5.03 5.95 8.82
C ASP A 107 -6.27 6.31 7.99
N ALA A 108 -6.31 7.52 7.45
CA ALA A 108 -7.40 7.97 6.59
C ALA A 108 -7.52 7.11 5.32
N LEU A 109 -6.40 6.70 4.73
CA LEU A 109 -6.39 5.83 3.56
C LEU A 109 -6.95 4.44 3.92
N ALA A 110 -6.54 3.86 5.05
CA ALA A 110 -7.07 2.59 5.52
C ALA A 110 -8.60 2.65 5.69
N GLU A 111 -9.11 3.71 6.33
CA GLU A 111 -10.55 3.89 6.52
C GLU A 111 -11.30 4.07 5.18
N ALA A 112 -10.74 4.84 4.24
CA ALA A 112 -11.33 5.01 2.91
C ALA A 112 -11.40 3.69 2.15
N LEU A 113 -10.37 2.85 2.25
CA LEU A 113 -10.34 1.53 1.61
C LEU A 113 -11.37 0.57 2.24
N ARG A 114 -11.55 0.61 3.55
CA ARG A 114 -12.53 -0.23 4.26
C ARG A 114 -13.97 0.02 3.81
N LYS A 115 -14.26 1.22 3.34
CA LYS A 115 -15.58 1.57 2.79
C LYS A 115 -15.85 0.94 1.42
N GLY A 116 -14.86 0.35 0.79
CA GLY A 116 -14.93 -0.21 -0.55
C GLY A 116 -15.22 -1.71 -0.64
N ASP A 117 -15.82 -2.32 0.37
CA ASP A 117 -16.16 -3.76 0.43
C ASP A 117 -14.96 -4.70 0.26
N VAL A 118 -13.79 -4.28 0.70
CA VAL A 118 -12.56 -5.07 0.68
C VAL A 118 -12.02 -5.19 2.10
N PRO A 119 -11.68 -6.39 2.58
CA PRO A 119 -10.98 -6.52 3.86
C PRO A 119 -9.65 -5.78 3.82
N VAL A 120 -9.38 -4.98 4.83
CA VAL A 120 -8.16 -4.18 4.94
C VAL A 120 -7.47 -4.46 6.26
N GLU A 121 -6.24 -4.97 6.16
CA GLU A 121 -5.32 -5.12 7.29
C GLU A 121 -4.23 -4.07 7.18
N THR A 122 -3.62 -3.72 8.30
CA THR A 122 -2.55 -2.72 8.33
C THR A 122 -1.33 -3.23 9.08
N GLY A 123 -0.17 -2.64 8.78
CA GLY A 123 0.99 -2.71 9.66
C GLY A 123 0.82 -1.78 10.85
N ARG A 124 1.93 -1.46 11.51
CA ARG A 124 1.97 -0.54 12.66
C ARG A 124 2.87 0.64 12.33
N PHE A 125 2.30 1.83 12.24
CA PHE A 125 3.04 3.04 11.86
C PHE A 125 4.22 3.29 12.81
N GLY A 126 5.40 3.56 12.22
CA GLY A 126 6.62 3.88 12.97
C GLY A 126 7.32 2.69 13.63
N ALA A 127 6.75 1.50 13.59
CA ALA A 127 7.37 0.31 14.14
C ALA A 127 8.42 -0.27 13.17
N ASP A 128 9.37 -1.02 13.72
CA ASP A 128 10.24 -1.90 12.93
C ASP A 128 9.43 -3.13 12.55
N MET A 129 9.16 -3.27 11.25
CA MET A 129 8.28 -4.30 10.72
C MET A 129 9.04 -5.29 9.85
N GLN A 130 8.72 -6.58 10.00
CA GLN A 130 9.09 -7.63 9.06
C GLN A 130 7.90 -7.82 8.11
N VAL A 131 8.06 -7.45 6.85
CA VAL A 131 7.00 -7.57 5.84
C VAL A 131 7.33 -8.77 4.96
N ALA A 132 6.52 -9.81 5.07
CA ALA A 132 6.65 -11.02 4.27
C ALA A 132 5.56 -11.06 3.21
N LEU A 133 5.90 -11.53 2.01
CA LEU A 133 4.95 -11.65 0.91
C LEU A 133 5.39 -12.71 -0.09
N VAL A 134 4.42 -13.23 -0.82
CA VAL A 134 4.67 -13.99 -2.05
C VAL A 134 4.03 -13.21 -3.19
N ASN A 135 4.87 -12.58 -4.03
CA ASN A 135 4.40 -11.83 -5.19
C ASN A 135 3.93 -12.83 -6.25
N ASP A 136 2.67 -12.70 -6.63
CA ASP A 136 2.02 -13.57 -7.60
C ASP A 136 2.16 -13.01 -9.00
N GLY A 137 3.15 -13.56 -9.71
CA GLY A 137 3.37 -13.14 -11.07
C GLY A 137 4.82 -13.12 -11.56
N PRO A 138 5.75 -12.28 -11.10
CA PRO A 138 5.50 -11.13 -10.25
C PRO A 138 4.69 -10.02 -10.95
N VAL A 139 3.88 -9.31 -10.18
CA VAL A 139 3.11 -8.16 -10.65
C VAL A 139 3.23 -7.04 -9.62
N THR A 140 3.83 -5.93 -10.02
CA THR A 140 4.16 -4.79 -9.16
C THR A 140 3.95 -3.50 -9.94
N PHE A 141 3.20 -2.56 -9.36
CA PHE A 141 2.95 -1.24 -9.95
C PHE A 141 3.20 -0.13 -8.94
N LEU A 142 3.60 1.02 -9.44
CA LEU A 142 3.70 2.24 -8.65
C LEU A 142 2.59 3.21 -9.10
N LEU A 143 1.71 3.59 -8.17
CA LEU A 143 0.75 4.65 -8.38
C LEU A 143 1.25 5.93 -7.71
N ASP A 144 1.13 7.04 -8.42
CA ASP A 144 1.51 8.37 -7.93
C ASP A 144 0.33 9.32 -8.14
N VAL A 145 -0.13 9.90 -7.07
CA VAL A 145 -1.28 10.81 -7.07
C VAL A 145 -0.89 12.17 -6.50
#